data_1900bf8d934e9810f1a4cc2a13568523
#
_entry.id   1900bf8d934e9810f1a4cc2a13568523
#
_cell.length_a   1.000
_cell.length_b   1.000
_cell.length_c   1.000
_cell.angle_alpha   90.00
_cell.angle_beta   90.00
_cell.angle_gamma   90.00
#
_symmetry.space_group_name_H-M   'P 1'
#
loop_
_entity.id
_entity.type
_entity.pdbx_description
1 polymer ?
#
loop_
_entity_poly.entity_id
_entity_poly.type
_entity_poly.pdbx_seq_one_letter_code
_entity_poly.pdbx_strand_id
1 'polypeptide(L)'
;CFGSAFTPTPLTKAECEAQKDELGIENCYLNYDYWAGAVKHCGGVNNMPTMSDLGKLASAIYKGNPSVGAKQDVENLTYIAGTATSLGLPEPSFYLWSGEENNSDDAYYRGFYSPNTYWGYGDRHNSAIQAVCLGD
;
A
#
# COMPACT_ATOMS: atom_id res chain seq x y z
N CYS A 1 -0.14 -10.16 9.88
CA CYS A 1 -0.81 -9.02 10.54
C CYS A 1 -0.29 -7.71 10.01
N PHE A 2 -1.16 -6.71 9.99
CA PHE A 2 -0.80 -5.35 9.59
C PHE A 2 -1.05 -4.41 10.76
N GLY A 3 -0.25 -3.34 10.84
CA GLY A 3 -0.55 -2.24 11.71
C GLY A 3 -1.73 -1.43 11.16
N SER A 4 -2.16 -0.42 11.89
CA SER A 4 -3.26 0.45 11.44
C SER A 4 -2.84 1.28 10.24
N ALA A 5 -3.79 1.56 9.36
CA ALA A 5 -3.55 2.41 8.21
C ALA A 5 -3.21 3.84 8.62
N PHE A 6 -2.31 4.47 7.89
CA PHE A 6 -1.90 5.84 8.15
C PHE A 6 -1.71 6.59 6.83
N THR A 7 -1.77 7.91 6.91
CA THR A 7 -1.42 8.79 5.79
C THR A 7 0.06 9.09 5.89
N PRO A 8 0.86 8.74 4.87
CA PRO A 8 2.30 8.98 4.92
C PRO A 8 2.65 10.48 4.99
N THR A 9 3.73 10.79 5.68
CA THR A 9 4.38 12.09 5.60
C THR A 9 5.43 12.00 4.50
N PRO A 10 5.40 12.88 3.49
CA PRO A 10 6.30 12.74 2.34
C PRO A 10 7.75 13.03 2.73
N LEU A 11 8.68 12.35 2.06
CA LEU A 11 10.10 12.70 2.15
C LEU A 11 10.46 13.66 1.02
N THR A 12 11.42 14.56 1.31
CA THR A 12 12.08 15.32 0.27
C THR A 12 13.03 14.39 -0.49
N LYS A 13 13.44 14.79 -1.69
CA LYS A 13 14.46 14.05 -2.45
C LYS A 13 15.73 13.86 -1.64
N ALA A 14 16.19 14.92 -0.95
CA ALA A 14 17.41 14.85 -0.13
C ALA A 14 17.26 13.87 1.02
N GLU A 15 16.14 13.88 1.71
CA GLU A 15 15.86 12.93 2.79
C GLU A 15 15.83 11.49 2.31
N CYS A 16 15.20 11.27 1.16
CA CYS A 16 15.16 9.95 0.54
C CYS A 16 16.58 9.48 0.17
N GLU A 17 17.35 10.32 -0.51
CA GLU A 17 18.73 10.00 -0.91
C GLU A 17 19.62 9.65 0.29
N ALA A 18 19.45 10.36 1.40
CA ALA A 18 20.24 10.13 2.60
C ALA A 18 19.96 8.77 3.26
N GLN A 19 18.79 8.19 3.01
CA GLN A 19 18.32 7.00 3.71
C GLN A 19 18.01 5.84 2.77
N LYS A 20 18.14 6.00 1.45
CA LYS A 20 17.63 5.01 0.49
C LYS A 20 18.23 3.61 0.66
N ASP A 21 19.53 3.52 0.92
CA ASP A 21 20.18 2.21 1.07
C ASP A 21 19.66 1.49 2.31
N GLU A 22 19.55 2.21 3.41
CA GLU A 22 19.06 1.69 4.68
C GLU A 22 17.60 1.25 4.57
N LEU A 23 16.78 1.99 3.83
CA LEU A 23 15.36 1.72 3.66
C LEU A 23 15.06 0.73 2.53
N GLY A 24 16.04 0.41 1.70
CA GLY A 24 15.84 -0.47 0.54
C GLY A 24 15.17 0.22 -0.64
N ILE A 25 15.22 1.54 -0.70
CA ILE A 25 14.69 2.34 -1.80
C ILE A 25 15.73 2.43 -2.90
N GLU A 26 15.35 2.20 -4.15
CA GLU A 26 16.28 2.25 -5.27
C GLU A 26 16.39 3.64 -5.88
N ASN A 27 15.27 4.35 -5.97
CA ASN A 27 15.19 5.63 -6.69
C ASN A 27 14.54 6.72 -5.85
N CYS A 28 15.15 7.92 -5.87
CA CYS A 28 14.66 9.11 -5.16
C CYS A 28 14.67 10.29 -6.14
N TYR A 29 13.51 10.68 -6.64
CA TYR A 29 13.41 11.77 -7.60
C TYR A 29 12.52 12.93 -7.16
N LEU A 30 11.61 12.66 -6.24
CA LEU A 30 10.54 13.59 -5.92
C LEU A 30 10.80 14.31 -4.61
N ASN A 31 10.41 15.59 -4.56
CA ASN A 31 10.52 16.37 -3.33
C ASN A 31 9.35 16.15 -2.36
N TYR A 32 8.27 15.55 -2.83
CA TYR A 32 7.12 15.17 -2.01
C TYR A 32 6.78 13.71 -2.30
N ASP A 33 7.60 12.81 -1.76
CA ASP A 33 7.48 11.37 -2.03
C ASP A 33 6.74 10.70 -0.88
N TYR A 34 5.43 10.53 -1.04
CA TYR A 34 4.59 9.92 -0.01
C TYR A 34 4.87 8.44 0.15
N TRP A 35 5.21 7.75 -0.93
CA TRP A 35 5.59 6.35 -0.84
C TRP A 35 6.88 6.16 -0.04
N ALA A 36 7.90 6.97 -0.32
CA ALA A 36 9.14 6.92 0.45
C ALA A 36 8.90 7.26 1.92
N GLY A 37 7.98 8.20 2.18
CA GLY A 37 7.57 8.52 3.55
C GLY A 37 6.92 7.34 4.26
N ALA A 38 6.10 6.57 3.55
CA ALA A 38 5.51 5.34 4.09
C ALA A 38 6.59 4.31 4.40
N VAL A 39 7.54 4.12 3.48
CA VAL A 39 8.67 3.20 3.69
C VAL A 39 9.46 3.58 4.92
N LYS A 40 9.77 4.87 5.09
CA LYS A 40 10.49 5.36 6.27
C LYS A 40 9.71 5.09 7.55
N HIS A 41 8.41 5.37 7.53
CA HIS A 41 7.55 5.15 8.71
C HIS A 41 7.59 3.68 9.16
N CYS A 42 7.61 2.76 8.21
CA CYS A 42 7.64 1.32 8.48
C CYS A 42 9.04 0.78 8.76
N GLY A 43 10.09 1.54 8.50
CA GLY A 43 11.46 1.13 8.74
C GLY A 43 12.12 0.38 7.59
N GLY A 44 11.57 0.48 6.39
CA GLY A 44 12.12 -0.11 5.17
C GLY A 44 11.08 -0.82 4.33
N VAL A 45 11.42 -1.07 3.07
CA VAL A 45 10.51 -1.73 2.12
C VAL A 45 10.12 -3.15 2.58
N ASN A 46 11.02 -3.81 3.31
CA ASN A 46 10.76 -5.16 3.80
C ASN A 46 9.73 -5.20 4.94
N ASN A 47 9.42 -4.06 5.52
CA ASN A 47 8.42 -3.93 6.58
C ASN A 47 7.08 -3.42 6.03
N MET A 48 6.95 -3.36 4.72
CA MET A 48 5.70 -3.03 4.05
C MET A 48 5.12 -4.25 3.35
N PRO A 49 3.80 -4.29 3.14
CA PRO A 49 3.19 -5.43 2.45
C PRO A 49 3.65 -5.49 1.00
N THR A 50 3.84 -6.70 0.49
CA THR A 50 4.05 -6.92 -0.94
C THR A 50 2.70 -6.83 -1.65
N MET A 51 2.72 -6.76 -2.97
CA MET A 51 1.48 -6.82 -3.75
C MET A 51 0.74 -8.14 -3.51
N SER A 52 1.47 -9.23 -3.30
CA SER A 52 0.86 -10.51 -2.93
C SER A 52 0.15 -10.44 -1.57
N ASP A 53 0.77 -9.77 -0.60
CA ASP A 53 0.15 -9.57 0.72
C ASP A 53 -1.14 -8.75 0.62
N LEU A 54 -1.14 -7.73 -0.23
CA LEU A 54 -2.34 -6.90 -0.44
C LEU A 54 -3.46 -7.69 -1.15
N GLY A 55 -3.10 -8.61 -2.03
CA GLY A 55 -4.07 -9.53 -2.63
C GLY A 55 -4.71 -10.44 -1.57
N LYS A 56 -3.91 -10.97 -0.66
CA LYS A 56 -4.40 -11.79 0.47
C LYS A 56 -5.31 -10.97 1.40
N LEU A 57 -4.94 -9.72 1.64
CA LEU A 57 -5.79 -8.82 2.42
C LEU A 57 -7.15 -8.63 1.74
N ALA A 58 -7.16 -8.43 0.42
CA ALA A 58 -8.41 -8.33 -0.33
C ALA A 58 -9.26 -9.60 -0.16
N SER A 59 -8.64 -10.76 -0.25
CA SER A 59 -9.35 -12.03 -0.06
C SER A 59 -10.00 -12.13 1.31
N ALA A 60 -9.44 -11.50 2.33
CA ALA A 60 -9.94 -11.59 3.69
C ALA A 60 -11.19 -10.73 3.95
N ILE A 61 -11.38 -9.65 3.20
CA ILE A 61 -12.46 -8.68 3.48
C ILE A 61 -13.69 -8.83 2.56
N TYR A 62 -13.59 -9.65 1.51
CA TYR A 62 -14.70 -9.88 0.60
C TYR A 62 -15.32 -11.25 0.83
N LYS A 63 -16.63 -11.31 0.58
CA LYS A 63 -17.44 -12.50 0.82
C LYS A 63 -16.95 -13.68 -0.03
N GLY A 64 -16.92 -14.86 0.59
CA GLY A 64 -16.48 -16.08 -0.09
C GLY A 64 -14.98 -16.23 -0.16
N ASN A 65 -14.23 -15.30 0.41
CA ASN A 65 -12.77 -15.30 0.43
C ASN A 65 -12.17 -15.61 -0.95
N PRO A 66 -12.49 -14.79 -1.98
CA PRO A 66 -11.96 -15.04 -3.32
C PRO A 66 -10.45 -14.99 -3.31
N SER A 67 -9.81 -15.83 -4.12
CA SER A 67 -8.36 -15.76 -4.29
C SER A 67 -8.02 -14.54 -5.14
N VAL A 68 -7.22 -13.63 -4.61
CA VAL A 68 -6.82 -12.41 -5.32
C VAL A 68 -5.30 -12.41 -5.48
N GLY A 69 -4.85 -12.47 -6.72
CA GLY A 69 -3.43 -12.42 -7.04
C GLY A 69 -2.85 -11.02 -6.89
N ALA A 70 -1.52 -10.94 -6.85
CA ALA A 70 -0.79 -9.68 -6.66
C ALA A 70 -1.14 -8.64 -7.72
N LYS A 71 -1.24 -9.05 -8.97
CA LYS A 71 -1.56 -8.20 -10.11
C LYS A 71 -2.84 -8.70 -10.79
N GLN A 72 -3.91 -8.74 -10.03
CA GLN A 72 -5.21 -9.21 -10.50
C GLN A 72 -6.29 -8.24 -10.04
N ASP A 73 -7.14 -7.82 -10.99
CA ASP A 73 -8.36 -7.09 -10.69
C ASP A 73 -9.48 -8.09 -10.51
N VAL A 74 -10.34 -7.87 -9.52
CA VAL A 74 -11.50 -8.72 -9.28
C VAL A 74 -12.72 -7.84 -9.12
N GLU A 75 -13.77 -8.15 -9.87
CA GLU A 75 -15.03 -7.43 -9.89
C GLU A 75 -16.16 -8.28 -9.31
N ASN A 76 -17.31 -7.67 -9.12
CA ASN A 76 -18.52 -8.33 -8.62
C ASN A 76 -18.34 -8.99 -7.25
N LEU A 77 -17.54 -8.32 -6.42
CA LEU A 77 -17.30 -8.75 -5.05
C LEU A 77 -18.37 -8.18 -4.11
N THR A 78 -18.53 -8.82 -2.97
CA THR A 78 -19.33 -8.27 -1.88
C THR A 78 -18.41 -8.01 -0.70
N TYR A 79 -18.27 -6.74 -0.32
CA TYR A 79 -17.51 -6.40 0.86
C TYR A 79 -18.27 -6.82 2.11
N ILE A 80 -17.57 -7.42 3.07
CA ILE A 80 -18.15 -7.80 4.36
C ILE A 80 -17.97 -6.63 5.32
N ALA A 81 -19.07 -5.96 5.65
CA ALA A 81 -19.03 -4.78 6.51
C ALA A 81 -18.27 -5.03 7.82
N GLY A 82 -17.42 -4.10 8.20
CA GLY A 82 -16.65 -4.16 9.45
C GLY A 82 -15.36 -4.97 9.38
N THR A 83 -15.13 -5.75 8.33
CA THR A 83 -13.90 -6.57 8.25
C THR A 83 -12.64 -5.72 8.07
N ALA A 84 -12.72 -4.65 7.27
CA ALA A 84 -11.58 -3.77 7.09
C ALA A 84 -11.25 -3.03 8.40
N THR A 85 -12.25 -2.44 9.04
CA THR A 85 -12.05 -1.71 10.30
C THR A 85 -11.53 -2.62 11.41
N SER A 86 -11.93 -3.87 11.45
CA SER A 86 -11.39 -4.83 12.42
C SER A 86 -9.91 -5.11 12.23
N LEU A 87 -9.39 -4.84 11.03
CA LEU A 87 -7.98 -4.99 10.69
C LEU A 87 -7.20 -3.66 10.79
N GLY A 88 -7.82 -2.60 11.29
CA GLY A 88 -7.18 -1.29 11.40
C GLY A 88 -7.22 -0.47 10.12
N LEU A 89 -8.08 -0.85 9.16
CA LEU A 89 -8.22 -0.19 7.87
C LEU A 89 -9.49 0.64 7.81
N PRO A 90 -9.55 1.64 6.91
CA PRO A 90 -10.82 2.32 6.64
C PRO A 90 -11.83 1.37 6.00
N GLU A 91 -13.09 1.75 6.02
CA GLU A 91 -14.08 1.06 5.18
C GLU A 91 -13.86 1.46 3.72
N PRO A 92 -14.10 0.56 2.75
CA PRO A 92 -13.96 0.90 1.33
C PRO A 92 -14.81 2.13 0.94
N SER A 93 -14.23 2.98 0.07
CA SER A 93 -13.01 2.70 -0.69
C SER A 93 -11.78 3.33 -0.05
N PHE A 94 -10.66 2.65 -0.23
CA PHE A 94 -9.36 3.13 0.20
C PHE A 94 -8.25 2.50 -0.66
N TYR A 95 -7.05 3.07 -0.56
CA TYR A 95 -5.87 2.60 -1.31
C TYR A 95 -4.73 2.35 -0.35
N LEU A 96 -3.94 1.31 -0.62
CA LEU A 96 -2.75 1.00 0.18
C LEU A 96 -1.51 0.84 -0.70
N TRP A 97 -0.44 1.53 -0.34
CA TRP A 97 0.87 1.33 -0.96
C TRP A 97 1.41 -0.06 -0.63
N SER A 98 2.08 -0.67 -1.60
CA SER A 98 2.98 -1.80 -1.34
C SER A 98 4.39 -1.29 -1.08
N GLY A 99 5.29 -2.15 -0.65
CA GLY A 99 6.71 -1.84 -0.56
C GLY A 99 7.47 -2.04 -1.87
N GLU A 100 6.78 -2.11 -3.01
CA GLU A 100 7.39 -2.41 -4.31
C GLU A 100 7.40 -1.18 -5.22
N GLU A 101 8.60 -0.75 -5.62
CA GLU A 101 8.75 0.31 -6.61
C GLU A 101 8.43 -0.21 -8.00
N ASN A 102 7.78 0.63 -8.82
CA ASN A 102 7.65 0.36 -10.25
C ASN A 102 8.79 1.04 -11.00
N ASN A 103 9.00 2.32 -10.71
CA ASN A 103 10.11 3.11 -11.27
C ASN A 103 10.37 4.31 -10.37
N SER A 104 11.13 5.29 -10.87
CA SER A 104 11.50 6.48 -10.10
C SER A 104 10.32 7.31 -9.62
N ASP A 105 9.23 7.31 -10.37
CA ASP A 105 8.07 8.17 -10.08
C ASP A 105 6.90 7.41 -9.48
N ASP A 106 6.83 6.10 -9.68
CA ASP A 106 5.67 5.28 -9.34
C ASP A 106 6.02 4.13 -8.40
N ALA A 107 5.05 3.72 -7.60
CA ALA A 107 5.10 2.51 -6.81
C ALA A 107 3.79 1.75 -6.95
N TYR A 108 3.81 0.46 -6.65
CA TYR A 108 2.62 -0.38 -6.76
C TYR A 108 1.71 -0.20 -5.55
N TYR A 109 0.40 -0.21 -5.82
CA TYR A 109 -0.63 -0.12 -4.79
C TYR A 109 -1.83 -0.99 -5.16
N ARG A 110 -2.72 -1.18 -4.19
CA ARG A 110 -4.02 -1.82 -4.44
C ARG A 110 -5.13 -0.91 -3.95
N GLY A 111 -6.18 -0.80 -4.75
CA GLY A 111 -7.42 -0.14 -4.38
C GLY A 111 -8.46 -1.15 -3.92
N PHE A 112 -9.22 -0.78 -2.89
CA PHE A 112 -10.24 -1.63 -2.27
C PHE A 112 -11.56 -0.90 -2.32
N TYR A 113 -12.47 -1.40 -3.13
CA TYR A 113 -13.81 -0.82 -3.29
C TYR A 113 -14.88 -1.79 -2.82
N SER A 114 -16.08 -1.34 -2.81
CA SER A 114 -17.27 -2.15 -2.72
C SER A 114 -18.07 -1.86 -3.98
N PRO A 115 -17.91 -2.64 -5.06
CA PRO A 115 -17.78 -4.12 -5.09
C PRO A 115 -16.51 -4.70 -5.73
N ASN A 116 -15.43 -3.95 -5.88
CA ASN A 116 -14.26 -4.46 -6.59
C ASN A 116 -12.95 -4.06 -5.94
N THR A 117 -11.90 -4.76 -6.31
CA THR A 117 -10.52 -4.43 -5.96
C THR A 117 -9.65 -4.49 -7.20
N TYR A 118 -8.67 -3.60 -7.29
CA TYR A 118 -7.75 -3.58 -8.41
C TYR A 118 -6.34 -3.23 -7.95
N TRP A 119 -5.37 -3.62 -8.76
CA TRP A 119 -3.97 -3.25 -8.55
C TRP A 119 -3.59 -2.15 -9.54
N GLY A 120 -2.53 -1.44 -9.21
CA GLY A 120 -1.99 -0.44 -10.12
C GLY A 120 -0.65 0.07 -9.62
N TYR A 121 -0.07 0.95 -10.39
CA TYR A 121 1.05 1.74 -9.94
C TYR A 121 0.66 3.20 -10.04
N GLY A 122 0.98 3.94 -9.00
CA GLY A 122 0.58 5.33 -8.90
C GLY A 122 1.75 6.23 -8.59
N ASP A 123 1.60 7.49 -8.97
CA ASP A 123 2.59 8.53 -8.73
C ASP A 123 2.86 8.66 -7.23
N ARG A 124 4.13 8.66 -6.87
CA ARG A 124 4.57 8.74 -5.48
C ARG A 124 4.26 10.10 -4.82
N HIS A 125 3.82 11.10 -5.61
CA HIS A 125 3.25 12.37 -5.13
C HIS A 125 1.81 12.21 -4.65
N ASN A 126 1.17 11.08 -4.87
CA ASN A 126 -0.25 10.90 -4.56
C ASN A 126 -0.44 10.78 -3.05
N SER A 127 -1.04 11.81 -2.44
CA SER A 127 -1.29 11.87 -1.00
C SER A 127 -2.56 11.11 -0.57
N ALA A 128 -3.34 10.63 -1.53
CA ALA A 128 -4.59 9.91 -1.23
C ALA A 128 -4.37 8.43 -0.90
N ILE A 129 -3.19 7.90 -1.21
CA ILE A 129 -2.88 6.50 -0.96
C ILE A 129 -2.31 6.38 0.45
N GLN A 130 -2.96 5.56 1.27
CA GLN A 130 -2.51 5.29 2.62
C GLN A 130 -1.52 4.12 2.65
N ALA A 131 -1.04 3.77 3.83
CA ALA A 131 -0.11 2.67 3.99
C ALA A 131 -0.38 1.94 5.31
N VAL A 132 0.10 0.70 5.36
CA VAL A 132 0.16 -0.10 6.58
C VAL A 132 1.57 -0.69 6.67
N CYS A 133 2.02 -0.94 7.88
CA CYS A 133 3.26 -1.66 8.08
C CYS A 133 2.94 -3.11 8.42
N LEU A 134 3.86 -4.03 8.11
CA LEU A 134 3.73 -5.40 8.59
C LEU A 134 3.90 -5.39 10.10
N GLY A 135 2.99 -6.05 10.79
CA GLY A 135 3.05 -6.20 12.23
C GLY A 135 3.89 -7.40 12.64
N ASP A 136 4.23 -7.43 13.89
CA ASP A 136 4.95 -8.56 14.49
C ASP A 136 4.07 -9.80 14.67
#